data_c771b6ce204fd156d0da86179c63c544
#
_entry.id   c771b6ce204fd156d0da86179c63c544
#
_cell.length_a   1.000
_cell.length_b   1.000
_cell.length_c   1.000
_cell.angle_alpha   90.00
_cell.angle_beta   90.00
_cell.angle_gamma   90.00
#
_symmetry.space_group_name_H-M   'P 1'
#
loop_
_entity.id
_entity.type
_entity.pdbx_description
1 polymer ?
#
loop_
_entity_poly.entity_id
_entity_poly.type
_entity_poly.pdbx_seq_one_letter_code
_entity_poly.pdbx_strand_id
1 'polypeptide(L)'
;PPIARVGPLYVPGVTGCYVCQGIAWRREYPLMDAAIEAQRAKPSPSANIGPACGLIGCQSGMEVLHLLTGLATPSTEGVEHIYDLRTMEVERKAVVVEPDCPICGHLPHAGRPAMKETADG
;
A
#
# COMPACT_ATOMS: atom_id res chain seq x y z
N PRO A 1 -15.52 1.25 -7.55
CA PRO A 1 -15.51 2.65 -7.08
C PRO A 1 -14.20 3.34 -7.44
N PRO A 2 -14.19 4.65 -7.68
CA PRO A 2 -12.95 5.37 -7.94
C PRO A 2 -12.13 5.43 -6.66
N ILE A 3 -11.01 4.75 -6.66
CA ILE A 3 -10.08 4.71 -5.53
C ILE A 3 -8.72 5.25 -5.94
N ALA A 4 -8.03 5.86 -4.98
CA ALA A 4 -6.64 6.26 -5.10
C ALA A 4 -5.83 5.60 -3.98
N ARG A 5 -4.59 5.25 -4.26
CA ARG A 5 -3.73 4.56 -3.30
C ARG A 5 -2.40 5.27 -3.15
N VAL A 6 -1.93 5.36 -1.92
CA VAL A 6 -0.60 5.89 -1.57
C VAL A 6 0.12 4.89 -0.68
N GLY A 7 1.35 4.59 -1.01
CA GLY A 7 2.14 3.59 -0.31
C GLY A 7 1.83 2.17 -0.77
N PRO A 8 2.27 1.18 0.00
CA PRO A 8 3.08 1.33 1.22
C PRO A 8 4.55 1.67 0.91
N LEU A 9 5.22 2.27 1.88
CA LEU A 9 6.68 2.34 1.91
C LEU A 9 7.20 1.01 2.46
N TYR A 10 7.99 0.31 1.68
CA TYR A 10 8.62 -0.93 2.11
C TYR A 10 9.99 -0.66 2.73
N VAL A 11 10.18 -1.12 3.95
CA VAL A 11 11.46 -1.01 4.66
C VAL A 11 11.99 -2.42 4.93
N PRO A 12 13.07 -2.85 4.27
CA PRO A 12 13.63 -4.18 4.46
C PRO A 12 13.95 -4.48 5.93
N GLY A 13 13.52 -5.63 6.42
CA GLY A 13 13.70 -6.03 7.80
C GLY A 13 12.75 -5.38 8.81
N VAL A 14 11.87 -4.49 8.37
CA VAL A 14 10.87 -3.79 9.22
C VAL A 14 9.45 -4.06 8.75
N THR A 15 9.19 -3.94 7.45
CA THR A 15 7.87 -4.14 6.86
C THR A 15 7.83 -5.36 5.96
N GLY A 16 6.63 -5.81 5.59
CA GLY A 16 6.46 -6.70 4.45
C GLY A 16 6.95 -6.03 3.16
N CYS A 17 7.28 -6.83 2.16
CA CYS A 17 7.70 -6.32 0.86
C CYS A 17 6.54 -6.33 -0.16
N TYR A 18 6.82 -5.89 -1.37
CA TYR A 18 5.84 -5.90 -2.45
C TYR A 18 5.27 -7.30 -2.74
N VAL A 19 6.08 -8.35 -2.61
CA VAL A 19 5.63 -9.74 -2.81
C VAL A 19 4.70 -10.17 -1.68
N CYS A 20 4.99 -9.80 -0.44
CA CYS A 20 4.08 -10.03 0.70
C CYS A 20 2.70 -9.39 0.44
N GLN A 21 2.69 -8.16 -0.02
CA GLN A 21 1.43 -7.47 -0.38
C GLN A 21 0.70 -8.21 -1.51
N GLY A 22 1.41 -8.67 -2.53
CA GLY A 22 0.84 -9.43 -3.63
C GLY A 22 0.24 -10.77 -3.17
N ILE A 23 0.88 -11.46 -2.25
CA ILE A 23 0.36 -12.70 -1.64
C ILE A 23 -0.94 -12.41 -0.89
N ALA A 24 -0.94 -11.35 -0.07
CA ALA A 24 -2.14 -10.95 0.68
C ALA A 24 -3.30 -10.58 -0.26
N TRP A 25 -3.03 -9.83 -1.32
CA TRP A 25 -4.06 -9.48 -2.32
C TRP A 25 -4.64 -10.68 -3.05
N ARG A 26 -3.81 -11.66 -3.44
CA ARG A 26 -4.29 -12.88 -4.10
C ARG A 26 -5.17 -13.72 -3.17
N ARG A 27 -4.87 -13.70 -1.89
CA ARG A 27 -5.71 -14.38 -0.87
C ARG A 27 -7.05 -13.69 -0.70
N GLU A 28 -7.06 -12.36 -0.71
CA GLU A 28 -8.28 -11.54 -0.56
C GLU A 28 -9.10 -11.49 -1.86
N TYR A 29 -8.42 -11.46 -3.00
CA TYR A 29 -9.04 -11.36 -4.33
C TYR A 29 -8.62 -12.55 -5.21
N PRO A 30 -9.28 -13.71 -5.10
CA PRO A 30 -8.87 -14.91 -5.83
C PRO A 30 -8.85 -14.79 -7.35
N LEU A 31 -9.64 -13.85 -7.92
CA LEU A 31 -9.70 -13.60 -9.35
C LEU A 31 -8.73 -12.51 -9.84
N MET A 32 -7.84 -12.03 -8.98
CA MET A 32 -6.97 -10.90 -9.29
C MET A 32 -6.05 -11.18 -10.49
N ASP A 33 -5.43 -12.36 -10.53
CA ASP A 33 -4.53 -12.72 -11.63
C ASP A 33 -5.28 -12.81 -12.97
N ALA A 34 -6.50 -13.34 -12.96
CA ALA A 34 -7.36 -13.37 -14.15
C ALA A 34 -7.78 -11.96 -14.60
N ALA A 35 -8.07 -11.07 -13.66
CA ALA A 35 -8.41 -9.68 -13.97
C ALA A 35 -7.21 -8.91 -14.56
N ILE A 36 -6.01 -9.13 -14.03
CA ILE A 36 -4.77 -8.54 -14.57
C ILE A 36 -4.52 -9.02 -15.99
N GLU A 37 -4.67 -10.31 -16.24
CA GLU A 37 -4.47 -10.88 -17.56
C GLU A 37 -5.50 -10.38 -18.56
N ALA A 38 -6.77 -10.26 -18.17
CA ALA A 38 -7.81 -9.68 -19.00
C ALA A 38 -7.52 -8.21 -19.34
N GLN A 39 -7.00 -7.44 -18.40
CA GLN A 39 -6.62 -6.04 -18.63
C GLN A 39 -5.42 -5.92 -19.57
N ARG A 40 -4.45 -6.81 -19.48
CA ARG A 40 -3.30 -6.87 -20.41
C ARG A 40 -3.75 -7.19 -21.83
N ALA A 41 -4.71 -8.11 -21.98
CA ALA A 41 -5.25 -8.52 -23.30
C ALA A 41 -6.06 -7.41 -23.97
N LYS A 42 -6.75 -6.59 -23.18
CA LYS A 42 -7.54 -5.43 -23.67
C LYS A 42 -7.25 -4.20 -22.80
N PRO A 43 -6.15 -3.49 -23.04
CA PRO A 43 -5.88 -2.27 -22.32
C PRO A 43 -7.00 -1.25 -22.55
N SER A 44 -7.66 -0.83 -21.49
CA SER A 44 -8.61 0.28 -21.60
C SER A 44 -7.88 1.59 -21.23
N PRO A 45 -8.21 2.72 -21.88
CA PRO A 45 -7.64 4.00 -21.48
C PRO A 45 -8.03 4.29 -20.03
N SER A 46 -7.03 4.55 -19.19
CA SER A 46 -7.27 5.00 -17.83
C SER A 46 -7.45 6.51 -17.83
N ALA A 47 -8.62 6.97 -17.43
CA ALA A 47 -8.87 8.39 -17.21
C ALA A 47 -8.42 8.75 -15.80
N ASN A 48 -7.46 9.66 -15.69
CA ASN A 48 -7.04 10.24 -14.43
C ASN A 48 -7.62 11.65 -14.28
N ILE A 49 -8.08 11.97 -13.09
CA ILE A 49 -8.56 13.33 -12.77
C ILE A 49 -7.48 14.09 -12.00
N GLY A 50 -7.23 15.33 -12.41
CA GLY A 50 -6.18 16.17 -11.85
C GLY A 50 -6.20 16.28 -10.32
N PRO A 51 -7.35 16.55 -9.69
CA PRO A 51 -7.44 16.60 -8.22
C PRO A 51 -7.01 15.33 -7.51
N ALA A 52 -7.33 14.14 -8.05
CA ALA A 52 -6.88 12.88 -7.48
C ALA A 52 -5.36 12.71 -7.59
N CYS A 53 -4.79 13.04 -8.76
CA CYS A 53 -3.35 13.01 -8.97
C CYS A 53 -2.63 14.00 -8.04
N GLY A 54 -3.19 15.19 -7.85
CA GLY A 54 -2.67 16.20 -6.93
C GLY A 54 -2.66 15.72 -5.49
N LEU A 55 -3.76 15.13 -5.02
CA LEU A 55 -3.88 14.56 -3.67
C LEU A 55 -2.79 13.50 -3.42
N ILE A 56 -2.67 12.52 -4.33
CA ILE A 56 -1.70 11.44 -4.23
C ILE A 56 -0.27 11.98 -4.28
N GLY A 57 0.00 12.90 -5.21
CA GLY A 57 1.32 13.50 -5.38
C GLY A 57 1.76 14.31 -4.16
N CYS A 58 0.86 15.12 -3.59
CA CYS A 58 1.15 15.90 -2.40
C CYS A 58 1.40 15.01 -1.18
N GLN A 59 0.57 13.99 -0.98
CA GLN A 59 0.79 13.06 0.13
C GLN A 59 2.09 12.28 -0.06
N SER A 60 2.36 11.75 -1.24
CA SER A 60 3.60 11.04 -1.52
C SER A 60 4.84 11.92 -1.27
N GLY A 61 4.77 13.19 -1.67
CA GLY A 61 5.82 14.17 -1.40
C GLY A 61 6.05 14.39 0.10
N MET A 62 5.00 14.49 0.89
CA MET A 62 5.10 14.61 2.35
C MET A 62 5.73 13.36 2.99
N GLU A 63 5.34 12.16 2.54
CA GLU A 63 5.92 10.91 3.04
C GLU A 63 7.43 10.83 2.75
N VAL A 64 7.86 11.23 1.54
CA VAL A 64 9.29 11.32 1.18
C VAL A 64 10.01 12.35 2.04
N LEU A 65 9.39 13.49 2.30
CA LEU A 65 9.96 14.55 3.14
C LEU A 65 10.16 14.05 4.57
N HIS A 66 9.18 13.37 5.16
CA HIS A 66 9.30 12.75 6.48
C HIS A 66 10.43 11.72 6.51
N LEU A 67 10.54 10.89 5.47
CA LEU A 67 11.61 9.88 5.37
C LEU A 67 12.99 10.51 5.33
N LEU A 68 13.19 11.53 4.48
CA LEU A 68 14.49 12.14 4.26
C LEU A 68 14.94 13.05 5.39
N THR A 69 14.01 13.75 6.04
CA THR A 69 14.33 14.70 7.12
C THR A 69 14.30 14.09 8.52
N GLY A 70 13.65 12.95 8.69
CA GLY A 70 13.39 12.37 9.99
C GLY A 70 12.44 13.20 10.86
N LEU A 71 11.70 14.16 10.27
CA LEU A 71 10.75 15.00 10.98
C LEU A 71 9.62 14.19 11.63
N ALA A 72 9.18 13.16 10.94
CA ALA A 72 8.21 12.19 11.43
C ALA A 72 8.46 10.83 10.75
N THR A 73 7.96 9.76 11.36
CA THR A 73 7.90 8.47 10.69
C THR A 73 6.85 8.55 9.57
N PRO A 74 7.19 8.14 8.33
CA PRO A 74 6.20 8.12 7.26
C PRO A 74 4.96 7.31 7.64
N SER A 75 3.78 7.85 7.44
CA SER A 75 2.52 7.19 7.80
C SER A 75 2.23 5.98 6.91
N THR A 76 2.89 5.89 5.75
CA THR A 76 2.82 4.79 4.82
C THR A 76 3.88 3.70 5.07
N GLU A 77 4.69 3.79 6.12
CA GLU A 77 5.66 2.75 6.44
C GLU A 77 4.97 1.42 6.74
N GLY A 78 5.00 0.49 5.77
CA GLY A 78 4.28 -0.78 5.85
C GLY A 78 2.76 -0.67 5.82
N VAL A 79 2.22 0.48 5.46
CA VAL A 79 0.78 0.75 5.46
C VAL A 79 0.38 1.40 4.13
N GLU A 80 -0.63 0.84 3.47
CA GLU A 80 -1.26 1.43 2.30
C GLU A 80 -2.42 2.32 2.72
N HIS A 81 -2.47 3.54 2.20
CA HIS A 81 -3.64 4.41 2.33
C HIS A 81 -4.50 4.30 1.09
N ILE A 82 -5.75 3.93 1.27
CA ILE A 82 -6.73 3.74 0.20
C ILE A 82 -7.82 4.80 0.36
N TYR A 83 -7.92 5.69 -0.61
CA TYR A 83 -8.93 6.75 -0.64
C TYR A 83 -10.14 6.33 -1.47
N ASP A 84 -11.33 6.39 -0.91
CA ASP A 84 -12.56 6.42 -1.70
C ASP A 84 -12.77 7.86 -2.18
N LEU A 85 -12.59 8.10 -3.48
CA LEU A 85 -12.67 9.46 -4.04
C LEU A 85 -14.09 10.03 -4.10
N ARG A 86 -15.10 9.25 -3.74
CA ARG A 86 -16.48 9.74 -3.64
C ARG A 86 -16.80 10.28 -2.26
N THR A 87 -16.39 9.54 -1.22
CA THR A 87 -16.67 9.89 0.17
C THR A 87 -15.51 10.61 0.83
N MET A 88 -14.31 10.55 0.24
CA MET A 88 -13.05 11.02 0.81
C MET A 88 -12.66 10.28 2.09
N GLU A 89 -13.23 9.13 2.33
CA GLU A 89 -12.80 8.23 3.41
C GLU A 89 -11.47 7.59 3.07
N VAL A 90 -10.64 7.40 4.09
CA VAL A 90 -9.31 6.80 3.96
C VAL A 90 -9.25 5.52 4.77
N GLU A 91 -9.06 4.41 4.11
CA GLU A 91 -8.73 3.14 4.73
C GLU A 91 -7.21 3.00 4.84
N ARG A 92 -6.72 2.55 5.99
CA ARG A 92 -5.32 2.23 6.21
C ARG A 92 -5.17 0.72 6.32
N LYS A 93 -4.40 0.14 5.40
CA LYS A 93 -4.20 -1.30 5.33
C LYS A 93 -2.73 -1.66 5.53
N ALA A 94 -2.43 -2.38 6.62
CA ALA A 94 -1.08 -2.83 6.90
C ALA A 94 -0.64 -3.94 5.95
N VAL A 95 0.61 -3.91 5.54
CA VAL A 95 1.27 -4.99 4.81
C VAL A 95 1.99 -5.89 5.80
N VAL A 96 1.45 -7.08 6.00
CA VAL A 96 2.01 -8.08 6.93
C VAL A 96 3.15 -8.82 6.25
N VAL A 97 4.21 -9.09 7.01
CA VAL A 97 5.30 -9.96 6.55
C VAL A 97 4.77 -11.39 6.41
N GLU A 98 4.90 -11.96 5.22
CA GLU A 98 4.58 -13.37 4.97
C GLU A 98 5.80 -14.23 5.30
N PRO A 99 5.69 -15.20 6.22
CA PRO A 99 6.83 -16.05 6.61
C PRO A 99 7.45 -16.82 5.44
N ASP A 100 6.60 -17.23 4.48
CA ASP A 100 7.01 -17.99 3.30
C ASP A 100 7.34 -17.10 2.09
N CYS A 101 7.48 -15.78 2.29
CA CYS A 101 7.81 -14.88 1.21
C CYS A 101 9.20 -15.21 0.63
N PRO A 102 9.32 -15.49 -0.68
CA PRO A 102 10.60 -15.85 -1.29
C PRO A 102 11.60 -14.69 -1.31
N ILE A 103 11.14 -13.46 -1.11
CA ILE A 103 11.98 -12.26 -1.18
C ILE A 103 12.45 -11.82 0.21
N CYS A 104 11.54 -11.65 1.16
CA CYS A 104 11.89 -11.10 2.47
C CYS A 104 11.65 -12.05 3.66
N GLY A 105 11.05 -13.21 3.43
CA GLY A 105 10.71 -14.14 4.50
C GLY A 105 11.93 -14.67 5.28
N HIS A 106 13.11 -14.65 4.67
CA HIS A 106 14.37 -15.07 5.30
C HIS A 106 15.08 -13.95 6.07
N LEU A 107 14.62 -12.70 5.93
CA LEU A 107 15.25 -11.58 6.64
C LEU A 107 14.82 -11.57 8.10
N PRO A 108 15.74 -11.25 9.04
CA PRO A 108 15.35 -10.98 10.41
C PRO A 108 14.50 -9.70 10.43
N HIS A 109 13.25 -9.84 10.81
CA HIS A 109 12.36 -8.70 10.99
C HIS A 109 12.46 -8.25 12.45
N ALA A 110 12.82 -6.97 12.65
CA ALA A 110 12.71 -6.35 13.94
C ALA A 110 11.23 -6.39 14.35
N GLY A 111 10.93 -7.13 15.44
CA GLY A 111 9.57 -7.30 15.93
C GLY A 111 8.98 -5.96 16.34
N ARG A 112 8.44 -5.19 15.39
CA ARG A 112 7.44 -4.19 15.71
C ARG A 112 6.18 -4.94 16.07
N PRO A 113 5.63 -4.71 17.26
CA PRO A 113 4.30 -5.21 17.54
C PRO A 113 3.39 -4.70 16.43
N ALA A 114 2.60 -5.60 15.84
CA ALA A 114 1.56 -5.22 14.90
C ALA A 114 0.85 -4.01 15.51
N MET A 115 0.84 -2.89 14.78
CA MET A 115 0.03 -1.75 15.20
C MET A 115 -1.37 -2.31 15.37
N LYS A 116 -1.83 -2.37 16.62
CA LYS A 116 -3.22 -2.67 16.89
C LYS A 116 -4.00 -1.66 16.07
N GLU A 117 -4.82 -2.16 15.18
CA GLU A 117 -5.88 -1.43 14.55
C GLU A 117 -6.66 -0.76 15.68
N THR A 118 -6.32 0.48 15.98
CA THR A 118 -7.18 1.30 16.80
C THR A 118 -8.33 1.68 15.90
N ALA A 119 -9.38 0.88 15.96
CA ALA A 119 -10.68 1.19 15.41
C ALA A 119 -11.32 2.32 16.21
N ASP A 120 -10.64 3.49 16.29
CA ASP A 120 -11.18 4.71 16.81
C ASP A 120 -11.05 5.76 15.72
N GLY A 121 -12.17 5.94 15.05
CA GLY A 121 -12.38 6.94 14.04
C GLY A 121 -12.22 8.37 14.53
#